data_3fb9b6b6ad8556b14075fca622ec227f
#
_entry.id   3fb9b6b6ad8556b14075fca622ec227f
#
_cell.length_a   1.000
_cell.length_b   1.000
_cell.length_c   1.000
_cell.angle_alpha   90.00
_cell.angle_beta   90.00
_cell.angle_gamma   90.00
#
_symmetry.space_group_name_H-M   'P 1'
#
loop_
_entity.id
_entity.type
_entity.pdbx_description
1 polymer ?
#
loop_
_entity_poly.entity_id
_entity_poly.type
_entity_poly.pdbx_seq_one_letter_code
_entity_poly.pdbx_strand_id
1 'polypeptide(L)'
;MIDPKLKNKIVLISGANHGIGAAAAEAFATQGAKVFVTYYRSACQYSEEELKKAEESGVGGDVLYRAEQQKSADSLIEKINSNGGTAFAHESDLSDPSNIPKLFDLCEKKLGPVDILVNNHTYCVHETFDPSLVTKEGGGIQLTSVAGIDKHFAINSRAYAIMMAEYLNRFLKRKAKWGRIINTSTDAAHAHIANISYAASKHAIESYSRSAAGEMGKYGITVNIVSPGPIQTGYLEPKDVENINRDTPLGRVGEPEDVADVMVFLASEQARWLTGQLIYVGGGWTMHQ
;
A
#
# COMPACT_ATOMS: atom_id res chain seq x y z
N MET A 1 -0.59 18.59 -22.63
CA MET A 1 -0.23 17.69 -21.49
C MET A 1 -1.19 17.96 -20.37
N ILE A 2 -1.72 16.93 -19.73
CA ILE A 2 -2.61 17.09 -18.55
C ILE A 2 -1.72 17.39 -17.35
N ASP A 3 -1.93 18.53 -16.67
CA ASP A 3 -1.21 18.89 -15.43
C ASP A 3 -1.99 18.35 -14.23
N PRO A 4 -1.44 17.40 -13.45
CA PRO A 4 -2.11 16.82 -12.29
C PRO A 4 -2.23 17.78 -11.10
N LYS A 5 -1.54 18.93 -11.12
CA LYS A 5 -1.51 19.93 -10.03
C LYS A 5 -0.92 19.41 -8.71
N LEU A 6 0.07 18.53 -8.81
CA LEU A 6 0.72 17.91 -7.66
C LEU A 6 2.04 18.58 -7.23
N LYS A 7 2.55 19.54 -8.02
CA LYS A 7 3.79 20.25 -7.68
C LYS A 7 3.72 20.90 -6.29
N ASN A 8 4.72 20.62 -5.48
CA ASN A 8 4.87 21.05 -4.08
C ASN A 8 3.81 20.49 -3.11
N LYS A 9 2.94 19.59 -3.52
CA LYS A 9 2.06 18.86 -2.60
C LYS A 9 2.87 17.91 -1.73
N ILE A 10 2.48 17.76 -0.47
CA ILE A 10 3.15 16.87 0.47
C ILE A 10 2.36 15.57 0.55
N VAL A 11 3.04 14.47 0.22
CA VAL A 11 2.48 13.12 0.17
C VAL A 11 3.10 12.28 1.27
N LEU A 12 2.27 11.71 2.14
CA LEU A 12 2.67 10.68 3.10
C LEU A 12 2.23 9.32 2.57
N ILE A 13 3.19 8.41 2.34
CA ILE A 13 2.96 7.07 1.79
C ILE A 13 3.43 6.03 2.81
N SER A 14 2.56 5.10 3.18
CA SER A 14 2.92 4.00 4.06
C SER A 14 3.18 2.69 3.30
N GLY A 15 4.07 1.83 3.82
CA GLY A 15 4.48 0.59 3.15
C GLY A 15 5.22 0.86 1.84
N ALA A 16 6.25 1.72 1.88
CA ALA A 16 6.84 2.28 0.66
C ALA A 16 8.36 2.09 0.53
N ASN A 17 8.94 1.09 1.17
CA ASN A 17 10.34 0.72 0.94
C ASN A 17 10.54 -0.15 -0.31
N HIS A 18 9.50 -0.81 -0.81
CA HIS A 18 9.53 -1.64 -2.02
C HIS A 18 8.18 -1.68 -2.74
N GLY A 19 8.11 -2.36 -3.89
CA GLY A 19 6.89 -2.67 -4.63
C GLY A 19 6.02 -1.45 -4.95
N ILE A 20 4.70 -1.59 -4.82
CA ILE A 20 3.72 -0.56 -5.18
C ILE A 20 3.98 0.77 -4.45
N GLY A 21 4.33 0.71 -3.17
CA GLY A 21 4.58 1.92 -2.38
C GLY A 21 5.81 2.70 -2.84
N ALA A 22 6.89 2.01 -3.21
CA ALA A 22 8.09 2.63 -3.77
C ALA A 22 7.82 3.24 -5.14
N ALA A 23 7.14 2.52 -6.03
CA ALA A 23 6.73 3.03 -7.34
C ALA A 23 5.83 4.27 -7.20
N ALA A 24 4.87 4.25 -6.26
CA ALA A 24 4.04 5.42 -5.97
C ALA A 24 4.88 6.62 -5.49
N ALA A 25 5.86 6.40 -4.62
CA ALA A 25 6.75 7.46 -4.15
C ALA A 25 7.51 8.12 -5.30
N GLU A 26 8.07 7.32 -6.22
CA GLU A 26 8.75 7.81 -7.42
C GLU A 26 7.78 8.55 -8.35
N ALA A 27 6.60 7.97 -8.60
CA ALA A 27 5.61 8.57 -9.47
C ALA A 27 5.12 9.94 -8.95
N PHE A 28 4.83 10.06 -7.66
CA PHE A 28 4.48 11.34 -7.05
C PHE A 28 5.64 12.36 -7.11
N ALA A 29 6.87 11.93 -6.83
CA ALA A 29 8.05 12.79 -6.90
C ALA A 29 8.27 13.33 -8.32
N THR A 30 8.08 12.50 -9.35
CA THR A 30 8.15 12.89 -10.77
C THR A 30 7.14 13.98 -11.13
N GLN A 31 5.98 14.03 -10.45
CA GLN A 31 5.01 15.12 -10.60
C GLN A 31 5.36 16.38 -9.77
N GLY A 32 6.53 16.40 -9.15
CA GLY A 32 7.01 17.52 -8.34
C GLY A 32 6.42 17.59 -6.94
N ALA A 33 5.79 16.52 -6.46
CA ALA A 33 5.38 16.40 -5.07
C ALA A 33 6.58 16.14 -4.16
N LYS A 34 6.47 16.53 -2.89
CA LYS A 34 7.43 16.19 -1.83
C LYS A 34 6.92 14.96 -1.11
N VAL A 35 7.74 13.93 -1.01
CA VAL A 35 7.31 12.61 -0.56
C VAL A 35 7.90 12.26 0.79
N PHE A 36 7.07 11.85 1.73
CA PHE A 36 7.47 11.23 2.98
C PHE A 36 7.00 9.78 2.98
N VAL A 37 7.93 8.83 3.06
CA VAL A 37 7.59 7.41 3.09
C VAL A 37 7.77 6.84 4.50
N THR A 38 6.88 5.92 4.87
CA THR A 38 7.09 5.08 6.04
C THR A 38 7.03 3.60 5.65
N TYR A 39 7.78 2.79 6.37
CA TYR A 39 7.88 1.36 6.19
C TYR A 39 8.18 0.70 7.54
N TYR A 40 8.12 -0.62 7.58
CA TYR A 40 8.51 -1.39 8.75
C TYR A 40 9.14 -2.72 8.34
N ARG A 41 10.32 -3.01 8.86
CA ARG A 41 11.05 -4.24 8.64
C ARG A 41 10.72 -5.23 9.75
N SER A 42 9.68 -6.05 9.53
CA SER A 42 9.33 -7.10 10.48
C SER A 42 10.32 -8.26 10.38
N ALA A 43 10.68 -8.85 11.52
CA ALA A 43 11.49 -10.06 11.52
C ALA A 43 10.87 -11.14 10.63
N CYS A 44 11.70 -11.85 9.87
CA CYS A 44 11.30 -12.96 9.04
C CYS A 44 12.04 -14.25 9.47
N GLN A 45 11.60 -15.39 8.95
CA GLN A 45 12.13 -16.71 9.30
C GLN A 45 13.40 -17.09 8.55
N TYR A 46 13.78 -16.33 7.52
CA TYR A 46 14.92 -16.63 6.66
C TYR A 46 16.19 -16.00 7.20
N SER A 47 17.32 -16.70 7.00
CA SER A 47 18.66 -16.20 7.32
C SER A 47 19.10 -15.11 6.33
N GLU A 48 20.06 -14.29 6.73
CA GLU A 48 20.65 -13.27 5.85
C GLU A 48 21.23 -13.87 4.56
N GLU A 49 21.80 -15.07 4.63
CA GLU A 49 22.35 -15.76 3.46
C GLU A 49 21.26 -16.18 2.47
N GLU A 50 20.12 -16.71 2.95
CA GLU A 50 18.97 -17.07 2.11
C GLU A 50 18.37 -15.84 1.44
N LEU A 51 18.19 -14.74 2.19
CA LEU A 51 17.66 -13.48 1.66
C LEU A 51 18.59 -12.93 0.56
N LYS A 52 19.90 -12.87 0.82
CA LYS A 52 20.88 -12.38 -0.15
C LYS A 52 20.93 -13.24 -1.41
N LYS A 53 20.89 -14.56 -1.28
CA LYS A 53 20.84 -15.48 -2.42
C LYS A 53 19.58 -15.29 -3.27
N ALA A 54 18.43 -15.02 -2.63
CA ALA A 54 17.20 -14.74 -3.34
C ALA A 54 17.29 -13.40 -4.10
N GLU A 55 17.88 -12.38 -3.51
CA GLU A 55 18.12 -11.09 -4.18
C GLU A 55 19.05 -11.25 -5.40
N GLU A 56 20.15 -11.99 -5.26
CA GLU A 56 21.10 -12.26 -6.35
C GLU A 56 20.44 -13.04 -7.49
N SER A 57 19.54 -13.97 -7.17
CA SER A 57 18.83 -14.76 -8.19
C SER A 57 17.75 -13.98 -8.91
N GLY A 58 17.10 -13.01 -8.23
CA GLY A 58 15.96 -12.27 -8.74
C GLY A 58 14.70 -13.12 -9.03
N VAL A 59 14.71 -14.39 -8.61
CA VAL A 59 13.58 -15.32 -8.85
C VAL A 59 12.49 -15.05 -7.82
N GLY A 60 11.30 -14.66 -8.28
CA GLY A 60 10.14 -14.38 -7.44
C GLY A 60 9.72 -15.55 -6.56
N GLY A 61 9.19 -15.26 -5.38
CA GLY A 61 8.74 -16.20 -4.37
C GLY A 61 8.82 -15.59 -2.97
N ASP A 62 8.41 -16.35 -1.94
CA ASP A 62 8.33 -15.82 -0.58
C ASP A 62 9.70 -15.31 -0.07
N VAL A 63 10.81 -15.98 -0.37
CA VAL A 63 12.14 -15.57 0.08
C VAL A 63 12.55 -14.22 -0.50
N LEU A 64 12.39 -14.03 -1.83
CA LEU A 64 12.68 -12.73 -2.46
C LEU A 64 11.78 -11.63 -1.92
N TYR A 65 10.49 -11.92 -1.77
CA TYR A 65 9.55 -10.95 -1.21
C TYR A 65 9.94 -10.51 0.20
N ARG A 66 10.39 -11.46 1.05
CA ARG A 66 10.89 -11.14 2.39
C ARG A 66 12.19 -10.35 2.34
N ALA A 67 13.08 -10.66 1.42
CA ALA A 67 14.30 -9.90 1.21
C ALA A 67 13.97 -8.42 0.86
N GLU A 68 13.06 -8.19 -0.08
CA GLU A 68 12.61 -6.85 -0.43
C GLU A 68 11.98 -6.11 0.78
N GLN A 69 11.20 -6.80 1.61
CA GLN A 69 10.62 -6.21 2.82
C GLN A 69 11.68 -5.82 3.88
N GLN A 70 12.84 -6.48 3.91
CA GLN A 70 13.92 -6.17 4.84
C GLN A 70 14.78 -4.98 4.42
N LYS A 71 14.64 -4.47 3.19
CA LYS A 71 15.38 -3.30 2.74
C LYS A 71 14.91 -2.04 3.45
N SER A 72 15.87 -1.14 3.74
CA SER A 72 15.50 0.23 4.12
C SER A 72 14.99 0.99 2.89
N ALA A 73 14.38 2.14 3.11
CA ALA A 73 13.97 3.01 2.00
C ALA A 73 15.11 3.93 1.51
N ASP A 74 16.35 3.78 1.99
CA ASP A 74 17.43 4.73 1.72
C ASP A 74 17.74 4.86 0.22
N SER A 75 17.84 3.73 -0.50
CA SER A 75 18.08 3.74 -1.94
C SER A 75 16.97 4.42 -2.73
N LEU A 76 15.71 4.25 -2.33
CA LEU A 76 14.57 4.96 -2.91
C LEU A 76 14.68 6.47 -2.69
N ILE A 77 15.01 6.87 -1.47
CA ILE A 77 15.16 8.29 -1.11
C ILE A 77 16.32 8.92 -1.88
N GLU A 78 17.46 8.24 -1.97
CA GLU A 78 18.61 8.68 -2.75
C GLU A 78 18.25 8.83 -4.24
N LYS A 79 17.57 7.85 -4.81
CA LYS A 79 17.11 7.88 -6.20
C LYS A 79 16.19 9.07 -6.48
N ILE A 80 15.19 9.31 -5.64
CA ILE A 80 14.28 10.44 -5.79
C ILE A 80 15.03 11.78 -5.67
N ASN A 81 15.89 11.92 -4.66
CA ASN A 81 16.60 13.16 -4.41
C ASN A 81 17.66 13.46 -5.49
N SER A 82 18.38 12.46 -5.99
CA SER A 82 19.34 12.61 -7.09
C SER A 82 18.69 13.01 -8.41
N ASN A 83 17.42 12.64 -8.62
CA ASN A 83 16.62 13.04 -9.78
C ASN A 83 15.93 14.42 -9.59
N GLY A 84 16.32 15.18 -8.57
CA GLY A 84 15.80 16.53 -8.32
C GLY A 84 14.46 16.58 -7.57
N GLY A 85 13.96 15.45 -7.07
CA GLY A 85 12.83 15.38 -6.19
C GLY A 85 13.17 15.79 -4.74
N THR A 86 12.21 15.62 -3.84
CA THR A 86 12.41 15.80 -2.39
C THR A 86 11.71 14.67 -1.66
N ALA A 87 12.48 13.80 -1.03
CA ALA A 87 11.94 12.68 -0.28
C ALA A 87 12.65 12.45 1.05
N PHE A 88 11.89 11.95 2.04
CA PHE A 88 12.36 11.49 3.34
C PHE A 88 11.70 10.18 3.70
N ALA A 89 12.35 9.38 4.52
CA ALA A 89 11.83 8.13 5.04
C ALA A 89 11.91 8.05 6.57
N HIS A 90 11.00 7.27 7.15
CA HIS A 90 11.04 6.91 8.57
C HIS A 90 10.45 5.52 8.78
N GLU A 91 11.21 4.67 9.46
CA GLU A 91 10.72 3.34 9.85
C GLU A 91 9.75 3.45 11.03
N SER A 92 8.55 2.87 10.91
CA SER A 92 7.52 2.96 11.93
C SER A 92 6.59 1.75 11.90
N ASP A 93 6.40 1.10 13.04
CA ASP A 93 5.39 0.06 13.21
C ASP A 93 4.01 0.69 13.42
N LEU A 94 3.16 0.59 12.40
CA LEU A 94 1.79 1.12 12.43
C LEU A 94 0.80 0.20 13.14
N SER A 95 1.22 -0.99 13.60
CA SER A 95 0.41 -1.83 14.48
C SER A 95 0.26 -1.19 15.87
N ASP A 96 1.24 -0.38 16.29
CA ASP A 96 1.12 0.49 17.47
C ASP A 96 0.51 1.84 17.08
N PRO A 97 -0.75 2.12 17.47
CA PRO A 97 -1.44 3.35 17.09
C PRO A 97 -0.77 4.61 17.65
N SER A 98 0.06 4.50 18.71
CA SER A 98 0.79 5.64 19.27
C SER A 98 1.86 6.21 18.35
N ASN A 99 2.29 5.44 17.35
CA ASN A 99 3.27 5.87 16.36
C ASN A 99 2.65 6.74 15.26
N ILE A 100 1.35 6.66 15.04
CA ILE A 100 0.68 7.40 13.96
C ILE A 100 0.81 8.92 14.14
N PRO A 101 0.45 9.53 15.28
CA PRO A 101 0.65 10.97 15.47
C PRO A 101 2.12 11.39 15.34
N LYS A 102 3.06 10.60 15.86
CA LYS A 102 4.51 10.87 15.77
C LYS A 102 4.99 10.88 14.32
N LEU A 103 4.46 9.97 13.50
CA LEU A 103 4.77 9.90 12.06
C LEU A 103 4.33 11.18 11.34
N PHE A 104 3.10 11.65 11.60
CA PHE A 104 2.62 12.91 11.05
C PHE A 104 3.46 14.10 11.52
N ASP A 105 3.80 14.17 12.83
CA ASP A 105 4.67 15.23 13.39
C ASP A 105 6.01 15.28 12.66
N LEU A 106 6.60 14.11 12.41
CA LEU A 106 7.89 14.03 11.72
C LEU A 106 7.78 14.45 10.25
N CYS A 107 6.75 14.00 9.54
CA CYS A 107 6.47 14.41 8.17
C CYS A 107 6.28 15.93 8.09
N GLU A 108 5.45 16.50 8.95
CA GLU A 108 5.16 17.93 8.97
C GLU A 108 6.40 18.78 9.33
N LYS A 109 7.25 18.28 10.22
CA LYS A 109 8.53 18.94 10.57
C LYS A 109 9.51 18.96 9.39
N LYS A 110 9.52 17.90 8.55
CA LYS A 110 10.46 17.76 7.44
C LYS A 110 9.99 18.45 6.17
N LEU A 111 8.73 18.34 5.83
CA LEU A 111 8.18 18.75 4.54
C LEU A 111 7.05 19.77 4.66
N GLY A 112 6.35 19.79 5.78
CA GLY A 112 5.13 20.59 6.00
C GLY A 112 3.86 19.70 6.05
N PRO A 113 2.68 20.34 6.13
CA PRO A 113 1.42 19.64 6.34
C PRO A 113 1.06 18.66 5.22
N VAL A 114 0.61 17.46 5.59
CA VAL A 114 0.27 16.40 4.63
C VAL A 114 -0.97 16.81 3.82
N ASP A 115 -0.82 16.92 2.50
CA ASP A 115 -1.89 17.19 1.55
C ASP A 115 -2.54 15.91 1.00
N ILE A 116 -1.72 14.87 0.82
CA ILE A 116 -2.11 13.59 0.24
C ILE A 116 -1.66 12.47 1.18
N LEU A 117 -2.61 11.61 1.57
CA LEU A 117 -2.33 10.41 2.34
C LEU A 117 -2.52 9.18 1.46
N VAL A 118 -1.48 8.36 1.32
CA VAL A 118 -1.54 7.06 0.63
C VAL A 118 -1.28 5.96 1.66
N ASN A 119 -2.33 5.25 2.05
CA ASN A 119 -2.22 4.09 2.91
C ASN A 119 -2.01 2.84 2.02
N ASN A 120 -0.79 2.31 2.03
CA ASN A 120 -0.42 1.15 1.21
C ASN A 120 0.22 0.01 2.02
N HIS A 121 0.50 0.24 3.31
CA HIS A 121 1.05 -0.80 4.18
C HIS A 121 0.12 -2.01 4.29
N THR A 122 0.71 -3.20 4.46
CA THR A 122 -0.06 -4.44 4.58
C THR A 122 0.66 -5.47 5.42
N TYR A 123 -0.13 -6.35 6.03
CA TYR A 123 0.29 -7.60 6.64
C TYR A 123 -0.50 -8.72 5.98
N CYS A 124 0.20 -9.74 5.53
CA CYS A 124 -0.39 -10.89 4.88
C CYS A 124 0.34 -12.16 5.35
N VAL A 125 -0.39 -13.00 6.04
CA VAL A 125 -0.02 -14.38 6.36
C VAL A 125 -1.18 -15.26 5.94
N HIS A 126 -0.88 -16.34 5.24
CA HIS A 126 -1.91 -17.25 4.73
C HIS A 126 -2.59 -17.99 5.88
N GLU A 127 -3.90 -17.89 5.95
CA GLU A 127 -4.73 -18.55 6.96
C GLU A 127 -5.95 -19.22 6.34
N THR A 128 -6.34 -20.36 6.92
CA THR A 128 -7.48 -21.15 6.48
C THR A 128 -8.34 -21.60 7.66
N PHE A 129 -9.64 -21.85 7.40
CA PHE A 129 -10.53 -22.55 8.33
C PHE A 129 -10.38 -24.07 8.24
N ASP A 130 -9.84 -24.59 7.12
CA ASP A 130 -9.76 -26.01 6.83
C ASP A 130 -8.40 -26.60 7.26
N PRO A 131 -8.35 -27.47 8.29
CA PRO A 131 -7.10 -28.08 8.73
C PRO A 131 -6.38 -28.90 7.65
N SER A 132 -7.10 -29.37 6.62
CA SER A 132 -6.52 -30.16 5.53
C SER A 132 -5.67 -29.32 4.57
N LEU A 133 -5.83 -27.99 4.58
CA LEU A 133 -5.06 -27.05 3.76
C LEU A 133 -3.81 -26.51 4.46
N VAL A 134 -3.58 -26.87 5.73
CA VAL A 134 -2.41 -26.43 6.49
C VAL A 134 -1.12 -26.99 5.88
N THR A 135 -0.15 -26.10 5.60
CA THR A 135 1.17 -26.49 5.10
C THR A 135 2.26 -26.00 6.05
N LYS A 136 3.38 -26.76 6.14
CA LYS A 136 4.47 -26.47 7.10
C LYS A 136 5.70 -25.84 6.47
N GLU A 137 5.76 -25.77 5.14
CA GLU A 137 6.94 -25.33 4.39
C GLU A 137 6.81 -23.85 3.98
N GLY A 138 7.90 -23.12 4.11
CA GLY A 138 8.02 -21.72 3.69
C GLY A 138 7.02 -20.80 4.38
N GLY A 139 6.41 -19.88 3.64
CA GLY A 139 5.29 -19.02 4.09
C GLY A 139 3.96 -19.78 4.20
N GLY A 140 3.95 -20.98 4.74
CA GLY A 140 2.88 -21.95 4.74
C GLY A 140 1.52 -21.44 5.23
N ILE A 141 0.47 -22.18 4.87
CA ILE A 141 -0.91 -21.86 5.28
C ILE A 141 -1.11 -22.31 6.73
N GLN A 142 -1.56 -21.42 7.60
CA GLN A 142 -1.82 -21.67 9.02
C GLN A 142 -3.32 -21.77 9.28
N LEU A 143 -3.70 -22.41 10.38
CA LEU A 143 -5.09 -22.29 10.86
C LEU A 143 -5.33 -20.87 11.36
N THR A 144 -6.54 -20.38 11.10
CA THR A 144 -7.03 -19.11 11.64
C THR A 144 -6.92 -19.10 13.16
N SER A 145 -6.38 -18.03 13.70
CA SER A 145 -6.19 -17.83 15.13
C SER A 145 -6.60 -16.43 15.58
N VAL A 146 -6.88 -16.27 16.86
CA VAL A 146 -7.16 -14.93 17.44
C VAL A 146 -5.99 -13.98 17.15
N ALA A 147 -4.76 -14.42 17.37
CA ALA A 147 -3.57 -13.59 17.13
C ALA A 147 -3.40 -13.22 15.65
N GLY A 148 -3.68 -14.15 14.72
CA GLY A 148 -3.65 -13.89 13.29
C GLY A 148 -4.69 -12.86 12.88
N ILE A 149 -5.95 -13.04 13.30
CA ILE A 149 -7.04 -12.07 13.06
C ILE A 149 -6.64 -10.69 13.62
N ASP A 150 -6.26 -10.62 14.88
CA ASP A 150 -5.93 -9.36 15.54
C ASP A 150 -4.80 -8.61 14.81
N LYS A 151 -3.77 -9.32 14.36
CA LYS A 151 -2.65 -8.72 13.64
C LYS A 151 -3.04 -8.21 12.26
N HIS A 152 -3.82 -8.97 11.48
CA HIS A 152 -4.35 -8.52 10.19
C HIS A 152 -5.20 -7.26 10.37
N PHE A 153 -6.14 -7.26 11.32
CA PHE A 153 -6.99 -6.10 11.56
C PHE A 153 -6.24 -4.91 12.17
N ALA A 154 -5.25 -5.14 13.02
CA ALA A 154 -4.42 -4.08 13.59
C ALA A 154 -3.70 -3.28 12.49
N ILE A 155 -3.10 -3.99 11.53
CA ILE A 155 -2.28 -3.38 10.48
C ILE A 155 -3.14 -2.96 9.28
N ASN A 156 -3.95 -3.88 8.74
CA ASN A 156 -4.65 -3.63 7.47
C ASN A 156 -5.92 -2.77 7.62
N SER A 157 -6.51 -2.70 8.80
CA SER A 157 -7.79 -1.98 8.99
C SER A 157 -7.69 -0.85 10.00
N ARG A 158 -7.34 -1.17 11.27
CA ARG A 158 -7.26 -0.18 12.34
C ARG A 158 -6.26 0.94 12.03
N ALA A 159 -5.06 0.60 11.57
CA ALA A 159 -4.05 1.59 11.25
C ALA A 159 -4.54 2.55 10.14
N TYR A 160 -5.15 2.03 9.07
CA TYR A 160 -5.74 2.86 8.01
C TYR A 160 -6.80 3.84 8.55
N ALA A 161 -7.72 3.34 9.38
CA ALA A 161 -8.77 4.17 9.98
C ALA A 161 -8.18 5.28 10.87
N ILE A 162 -7.20 4.97 11.71
CA ILE A 162 -6.55 5.96 12.58
C ILE A 162 -5.69 6.94 11.76
N MET A 163 -5.01 6.51 10.69
CA MET A 163 -4.29 7.40 9.77
C MET A 163 -5.24 8.42 9.13
N MET A 164 -6.42 7.97 8.66
CA MET A 164 -7.43 8.87 8.09
C MET A 164 -7.97 9.86 9.14
N ALA A 165 -8.23 9.39 10.36
CA ALA A 165 -8.70 10.24 11.45
C ALA A 165 -7.66 11.30 11.84
N GLU A 166 -6.39 10.92 11.96
CA GLU A 166 -5.31 11.86 12.27
C GLU A 166 -5.08 12.87 11.13
N TYR A 167 -5.15 12.42 9.88
CA TYR A 167 -5.12 13.30 8.71
C TYR A 167 -6.23 14.35 8.78
N LEU A 168 -7.49 13.94 9.01
CA LEU A 168 -8.62 14.87 9.09
C LEU A 168 -8.45 15.88 10.24
N ASN A 169 -8.03 15.42 11.43
CA ASN A 169 -7.81 16.28 12.58
C ASN A 169 -6.81 17.41 12.27
N ARG A 170 -5.66 17.07 11.64
CA ARG A 170 -4.66 18.06 11.23
C ARG A 170 -5.14 18.94 10.09
N PHE A 171 -5.84 18.37 9.13
CA PHE A 171 -6.42 19.10 8.01
C PHE A 171 -7.37 20.21 8.49
N LEU A 172 -8.25 19.91 9.45
CA LEU A 172 -9.19 20.87 10.01
C LEU A 172 -8.48 21.94 10.85
N LYS A 173 -7.49 21.57 11.67
CA LYS A 173 -6.70 22.54 12.46
C LYS A 173 -6.03 23.59 11.59
N ARG A 174 -5.49 23.22 10.44
CA ARG A 174 -4.86 24.15 9.49
C ARG A 174 -5.85 24.84 8.54
N LYS A 175 -7.15 24.57 8.66
CA LYS A 175 -8.24 25.14 7.84
C LYS A 175 -8.01 24.92 6.33
N ALA A 176 -7.42 23.79 5.95
CA ALA A 176 -7.20 23.43 4.57
C ALA A 176 -8.54 23.23 3.82
N LYS A 177 -8.50 23.30 2.48
CA LYS A 177 -9.68 23.19 1.62
C LYS A 177 -9.51 22.18 0.49
N TRP A 178 -8.36 21.52 0.41
CA TRP A 178 -8.03 20.54 -0.61
C TRP A 178 -7.23 19.40 0.00
N GLY A 179 -7.65 18.18 -0.19
CA GLY A 179 -6.97 16.98 0.30
C GLY A 179 -7.33 15.73 -0.48
N ARG A 180 -6.46 14.72 -0.41
CA ARG A 180 -6.65 13.42 -1.07
C ARG A 180 -6.24 12.30 -0.12
N ILE A 181 -7.05 11.26 -0.08
CA ILE A 181 -6.73 10.01 0.61
C ILE A 181 -6.92 8.87 -0.38
N ILE A 182 -5.90 8.00 -0.47
CA ILE A 182 -5.92 6.81 -1.32
C ILE A 182 -5.56 5.62 -0.44
N ASN A 183 -6.45 4.64 -0.39
CA ASN A 183 -6.28 3.42 0.40
C ASN A 183 -6.10 2.23 -0.53
N THR A 184 -5.12 1.37 -0.25
CA THR A 184 -4.86 0.16 -1.04
C THR A 184 -5.60 -1.04 -0.45
N SER A 185 -6.58 -1.56 -1.19
CA SER A 185 -7.28 -2.82 -0.93
C SER A 185 -6.63 -3.98 -1.71
N THR A 186 -7.41 -4.91 -2.19
CA THR A 186 -7.02 -6.01 -3.07
C THR A 186 -8.26 -6.48 -3.84
N ASP A 187 -8.11 -6.98 -5.04
CA ASP A 187 -9.19 -7.60 -5.83
C ASP A 187 -9.81 -8.83 -5.10
N ALA A 188 -9.03 -9.45 -4.23
CA ALA A 188 -9.44 -10.59 -3.42
C ALA A 188 -10.13 -10.20 -2.09
N ALA A 189 -10.51 -8.93 -1.87
CA ALA A 189 -11.10 -8.48 -0.60
C ALA A 189 -12.47 -9.13 -0.29
N HIS A 190 -13.23 -9.51 -1.31
CA HIS A 190 -14.54 -10.14 -1.12
C HIS A 190 -14.46 -11.55 -0.55
N ALA A 191 -13.49 -12.35 -1.02
CA ALA A 191 -13.21 -13.70 -0.53
C ALA A 191 -11.83 -14.14 -1.04
N HIS A 192 -11.07 -14.79 -0.19
CA HIS A 192 -9.78 -15.38 -0.58
C HIS A 192 -9.58 -16.69 0.16
N ILE A 193 -9.64 -17.80 -0.57
CA ILE A 193 -9.36 -19.15 -0.02
C ILE A 193 -7.90 -19.18 0.42
N ALA A 194 -7.64 -19.74 1.61
CA ALA A 194 -6.31 -19.82 2.22
C ALA A 194 -5.67 -18.47 2.58
N ASN A 195 -6.43 -17.37 2.56
CA ASN A 195 -5.95 -16.05 3.00
C ASN A 195 -7.08 -15.20 3.60
N ILE A 196 -7.87 -15.83 4.47
CA ILE A 196 -9.19 -15.35 4.91
C ILE A 196 -9.14 -14.08 5.75
N SER A 197 -8.23 -14.00 6.74
CA SER A 197 -8.12 -12.81 7.60
C SER A 197 -7.56 -11.60 6.83
N TYR A 198 -6.67 -11.84 5.85
CA TYR A 198 -6.21 -10.80 4.94
C TYR A 198 -7.38 -10.21 4.15
N ALA A 199 -8.15 -11.05 3.44
CA ALA A 199 -9.29 -10.60 2.66
C ALA A 199 -10.30 -9.81 3.51
N ALA A 200 -10.70 -10.36 4.66
CA ALA A 200 -11.63 -9.71 5.57
C ALA A 200 -11.12 -8.35 6.06
N SER A 201 -9.84 -8.26 6.43
CA SER A 201 -9.22 -7.02 6.88
C SER A 201 -9.15 -5.97 5.77
N LYS A 202 -8.91 -6.38 4.51
CA LYS A 202 -8.92 -5.50 3.34
C LYS A 202 -10.33 -5.07 2.96
N HIS A 203 -11.33 -5.94 3.08
CA HIS A 203 -12.73 -5.55 2.88
C HIS A 203 -13.19 -4.50 3.90
N ALA A 204 -12.73 -4.57 5.14
CA ALA A 204 -13.00 -3.56 6.15
C ALA A 204 -12.46 -2.17 5.76
N ILE A 205 -11.29 -2.08 5.08
CA ILE A 205 -10.77 -0.82 4.55
C ILE A 205 -11.76 -0.18 3.57
N GLU A 206 -12.37 -0.96 2.71
CA GLU A 206 -13.32 -0.45 1.71
C GLU A 206 -14.53 0.20 2.37
N SER A 207 -15.05 -0.40 3.43
CA SER A 207 -16.13 0.19 4.23
C SER A 207 -15.70 1.48 4.92
N TYR A 208 -14.55 1.48 5.62
CA TYR A 208 -14.00 2.69 6.25
C TYR A 208 -13.75 3.81 5.24
N SER A 209 -13.25 3.48 4.06
CA SER A 209 -12.95 4.48 3.02
C SER A 209 -14.22 5.14 2.48
N ARG A 210 -15.29 4.36 2.24
CA ARG A 210 -16.58 4.91 1.80
C ARG A 210 -17.19 5.80 2.87
N SER A 211 -17.14 5.40 4.13
CA SER A 211 -17.60 6.21 5.27
C SER A 211 -16.81 7.52 5.35
N ALA A 212 -15.47 7.44 5.27
CA ALA A 212 -14.60 8.61 5.26
C ALA A 212 -14.90 9.56 4.07
N ALA A 213 -15.14 9.00 2.88
CA ALA A 213 -15.53 9.79 1.71
C ALA A 213 -16.81 10.61 1.96
N GLY A 214 -17.82 9.99 2.57
CA GLY A 214 -19.08 10.66 2.92
C GLY A 214 -18.90 11.78 3.95
N GLU A 215 -18.10 11.53 5.00
CA GLU A 215 -17.89 12.52 6.07
C GLU A 215 -16.94 13.65 5.69
N MET A 216 -15.88 13.36 4.92
CA MET A 216 -14.78 14.28 4.63
C MET A 216 -15.02 15.12 3.37
N GLY A 217 -15.92 14.70 2.47
CA GLY A 217 -16.18 15.38 1.21
C GLY A 217 -16.55 16.85 1.36
N LYS A 218 -17.35 17.20 2.38
CA LYS A 218 -17.72 18.59 2.70
C LYS A 218 -16.54 19.52 3.02
N TYR A 219 -15.37 18.95 3.32
CA TYR A 219 -14.15 19.72 3.58
C TYR A 219 -13.24 19.84 2.34
N GLY A 220 -13.62 19.22 1.20
CA GLY A 220 -12.81 19.20 -0.02
C GLY A 220 -11.77 18.06 -0.06
N ILE A 221 -11.99 17.01 0.74
CA ILE A 221 -11.17 15.80 0.74
C ILE A 221 -11.87 14.72 -0.09
N THR A 222 -11.17 14.14 -1.06
CA THR A 222 -11.65 12.89 -1.70
C THR A 222 -10.94 11.69 -1.06
N VAL A 223 -11.68 10.59 -0.90
CA VAL A 223 -11.17 9.32 -0.39
C VAL A 223 -11.52 8.22 -1.38
N ASN A 224 -10.52 7.59 -1.98
CA ASN A 224 -10.72 6.52 -2.95
C ASN A 224 -9.88 5.29 -2.61
N ILE A 225 -10.25 4.17 -3.19
CA ILE A 225 -9.63 2.87 -2.95
C ILE A 225 -9.06 2.37 -4.27
N VAL A 226 -7.80 1.96 -4.24
CA VAL A 226 -7.16 1.22 -5.31
C VAL A 226 -7.14 -0.25 -4.91
N SER A 227 -7.60 -1.12 -5.79
CA SER A 227 -7.71 -2.56 -5.60
C SER A 227 -6.83 -3.28 -6.62
N PRO A 228 -5.54 -3.53 -6.32
CA PRO A 228 -4.66 -4.23 -7.24
C PRO A 228 -5.08 -5.68 -7.43
N GLY A 229 -4.91 -6.17 -8.66
CA GLY A 229 -4.84 -7.59 -8.97
C GLY A 229 -3.43 -8.15 -8.69
N PRO A 230 -3.02 -9.22 -9.39
CA PRO A 230 -1.68 -9.76 -9.26
C PRO A 230 -0.63 -8.77 -9.79
N ILE A 231 0.21 -8.27 -8.89
CA ILE A 231 1.30 -7.31 -9.19
C ILE A 231 2.63 -7.94 -8.80
N GLN A 232 3.63 -7.88 -9.68
CA GLN A 232 4.97 -8.43 -9.39
C GLN A 232 5.74 -7.52 -8.43
N THR A 233 5.69 -7.85 -7.16
CA THR A 233 6.47 -7.17 -6.10
C THR A 233 7.53 -8.09 -5.48
N GLY A 234 7.92 -9.14 -6.19
CA GLY A 234 8.88 -10.14 -5.76
C GLY A 234 8.26 -11.44 -5.23
N TYR A 235 6.96 -11.50 -4.96
CA TYR A 235 6.33 -12.69 -4.34
C TYR A 235 5.83 -13.73 -5.33
N LEU A 236 5.56 -13.38 -6.58
CA LEU A 236 5.03 -14.31 -7.58
C LEU A 236 6.15 -15.21 -8.12
N GLU A 237 5.96 -16.52 -7.97
CA GLU A 237 6.86 -17.50 -8.58
C GLU A 237 6.69 -17.55 -10.11
N PRO A 238 7.73 -17.95 -10.88
CA PRO A 238 7.65 -18.00 -12.35
C PRO A 238 6.45 -18.78 -12.89
N LYS A 239 6.09 -19.90 -12.25
CA LYS A 239 4.91 -20.70 -12.63
C LYS A 239 3.59 -19.94 -12.46
N ASP A 240 3.49 -19.10 -11.41
CA ASP A 240 2.29 -18.31 -11.14
C ASP A 240 2.19 -17.17 -12.14
N VAL A 241 3.32 -16.53 -12.46
CA VAL A 241 3.40 -15.48 -13.50
C VAL A 241 2.91 -16.01 -14.84
N GLU A 242 3.31 -17.22 -15.24
CA GLU A 242 2.87 -17.84 -16.50
C GLU A 242 1.34 -18.06 -16.53
N ASN A 243 0.77 -18.58 -15.46
CA ASN A 243 -0.66 -18.79 -15.34
C ASN A 243 -1.44 -17.47 -15.34
N ILE A 244 -0.96 -16.48 -14.56
CA ILE A 244 -1.59 -15.17 -14.47
C ILE A 244 -1.56 -14.47 -15.84
N ASN A 245 -0.43 -14.51 -16.56
CA ASN A 245 -0.31 -13.92 -17.90
C ASN A 245 -1.33 -14.51 -18.87
N ARG A 246 -1.52 -15.84 -18.84
CA ARG A 246 -2.48 -16.52 -19.71
C ARG A 246 -3.92 -16.12 -19.39
N ASP A 247 -4.25 -15.96 -18.11
CA ASP A 247 -5.62 -15.77 -17.65
C ASP A 247 -5.99 -14.27 -17.49
N THR A 248 -5.00 -13.36 -17.58
CA THR A 248 -5.22 -11.91 -17.55
C THR A 248 -5.56 -11.39 -18.96
N PRO A 249 -6.69 -10.68 -19.15
CA PRO A 249 -7.07 -10.13 -20.46
C PRO A 249 -6.00 -9.24 -21.12
N LEU A 250 -5.25 -8.46 -20.33
CA LEU A 250 -4.13 -7.66 -20.85
C LEU A 250 -2.83 -8.46 -21.06
N GLY A 251 -2.84 -9.79 -20.85
CA GLY A 251 -1.79 -10.74 -21.22
C GLY A 251 -0.52 -10.67 -20.38
N ARG A 252 -0.53 -9.99 -19.24
CA ARG A 252 0.61 -9.93 -18.32
C ARG A 252 0.22 -9.73 -16.88
N VAL A 253 1.12 -10.11 -15.99
CA VAL A 253 1.12 -9.66 -14.59
C VAL A 253 1.27 -8.15 -14.56
N GLY A 254 0.62 -7.49 -13.61
CA GLY A 254 0.80 -6.07 -13.38
C GLY A 254 2.16 -5.76 -12.77
N GLU A 255 2.63 -4.55 -13.01
CA GLU A 255 3.83 -3.97 -12.40
C GLU A 255 3.44 -2.94 -11.35
N PRO A 256 4.29 -2.66 -10.36
CA PRO A 256 4.03 -1.64 -9.34
C PRO A 256 3.62 -0.28 -9.93
N GLU A 257 4.20 0.10 -11.05
CA GLU A 257 3.94 1.33 -11.79
C GLU A 257 2.51 1.43 -12.31
N ASP A 258 1.90 0.31 -12.72
CA ASP A 258 0.49 0.27 -13.17
C ASP A 258 -0.45 0.78 -12.06
N VAL A 259 -0.14 0.43 -10.81
CA VAL A 259 -0.92 0.85 -9.64
C VAL A 259 -0.57 2.27 -9.23
N ALA A 260 0.73 2.62 -9.26
CA ALA A 260 1.22 3.95 -8.91
C ALA A 260 0.61 5.05 -9.78
N ASP A 261 0.48 4.82 -11.09
CA ASP A 261 -0.12 5.76 -12.03
C ASP A 261 -1.58 6.05 -11.70
N VAL A 262 -2.34 5.03 -11.29
CA VAL A 262 -3.73 5.21 -10.83
C VAL A 262 -3.78 5.99 -9.51
N MET A 263 -2.83 5.78 -8.58
CA MET A 263 -2.74 6.56 -7.35
C MET A 263 -2.46 8.04 -7.65
N VAL A 264 -1.54 8.34 -8.55
CA VAL A 264 -1.24 9.71 -9.00
C VAL A 264 -2.47 10.34 -9.66
N PHE A 265 -3.18 9.60 -10.52
CA PHE A 265 -4.43 10.07 -11.13
C PHE A 265 -5.48 10.40 -10.07
N LEU A 266 -5.72 9.52 -9.11
CA LEU A 266 -6.72 9.74 -8.04
C LEU A 266 -6.35 10.92 -7.12
N ALA A 267 -5.07 11.24 -6.98
CA ALA A 267 -4.62 12.41 -6.25
C ALA A 267 -4.73 13.70 -7.06
N SER A 268 -4.82 13.61 -8.38
CA SER A 268 -4.77 14.75 -9.30
C SER A 268 -6.05 15.61 -9.28
N GLU A 269 -5.96 16.79 -9.92
CA GLU A 269 -7.12 17.65 -10.16
C GLU A 269 -8.13 17.01 -11.11
N GLN A 270 -7.68 16.10 -12.00
CA GLN A 270 -8.56 15.39 -12.93
C GLN A 270 -9.55 14.47 -12.21
N ALA A 271 -9.16 13.93 -11.06
CA ALA A 271 -10.00 13.06 -10.24
C ALA A 271 -10.82 13.82 -9.16
N ARG A 272 -10.91 15.17 -9.21
CA ARG A 272 -11.55 16.00 -8.18
C ARG A 272 -13.02 15.65 -7.91
N TRP A 273 -13.69 14.95 -8.84
CA TRP A 273 -15.09 14.54 -8.72
C TRP A 273 -15.26 13.05 -8.42
N LEU A 274 -14.14 12.35 -8.10
CA LEU A 274 -14.12 10.95 -7.69
C LEU A 274 -13.91 10.87 -6.19
N THR A 275 -14.89 10.32 -5.46
CA THR A 275 -14.76 9.98 -4.04
C THR A 275 -15.61 8.78 -3.68
N GLY A 276 -15.17 7.97 -2.73
CA GLY A 276 -15.82 6.72 -2.31
C GLY A 276 -15.72 5.57 -3.32
N GLN A 277 -14.89 5.72 -4.36
CA GLN A 277 -14.79 4.75 -5.44
C GLN A 277 -13.76 3.67 -5.13
N LEU A 278 -14.07 2.44 -5.55
CA LEU A 278 -13.17 1.31 -5.60
C LEU A 278 -12.73 1.11 -7.05
N ILE A 279 -11.44 1.27 -7.31
CA ILE A 279 -10.86 1.16 -8.66
C ILE A 279 -9.99 -0.11 -8.72
N TYR A 280 -10.43 -1.07 -9.52
CA TYR A 280 -9.65 -2.28 -9.79
C TYR A 280 -8.51 -1.99 -10.76
N VAL A 281 -7.30 -2.40 -10.40
CA VAL A 281 -6.07 -2.26 -11.20
C VAL A 281 -5.43 -3.64 -11.33
N GLY A 282 -6.00 -4.48 -12.17
CA GLY A 282 -5.61 -5.89 -12.31
C GLY A 282 -5.57 -6.39 -13.74
N GLY A 283 -5.56 -5.52 -14.77
CA GLY A 283 -5.49 -5.94 -16.17
C GLY A 283 -6.70 -6.77 -16.63
N GLY A 284 -7.80 -6.80 -15.85
CA GLY A 284 -8.97 -7.63 -16.08
C GLY A 284 -8.87 -9.05 -15.48
N TRP A 285 -7.86 -9.34 -14.65
CA TRP A 285 -7.64 -10.64 -14.00
C TRP A 285 -8.90 -11.18 -13.32
N THR A 286 -9.51 -10.39 -12.48
CA THR A 286 -10.80 -10.70 -11.88
C THR A 286 -11.73 -9.51 -12.11
N MET A 287 -12.68 -9.70 -13.03
CA MET A 287 -13.67 -8.65 -13.27
C MET A 287 -14.83 -8.85 -12.31
N HIS A 288 -14.89 -8.04 -11.27
CA HIS A 288 -16.01 -8.00 -10.35
C HIS A 288 -17.15 -7.18 -10.94
N GLN A 289 -18.33 -7.79 -10.96
CA GLN A 289 -19.56 -7.12 -11.39
C GLN A 289 -20.32 -6.51 -10.21
#